data_7a13d98cbae1380cdacd10c3074771ee
#
_entry.id   7a13d98cbae1380cdacd10c3074771ee
#
_cell.length_a   1.000
_cell.length_b   1.000
_cell.length_c   1.000
_cell.angle_alpha   90.00
_cell.angle_beta   90.00
_cell.angle_gamma   90.00
#
_symmetry.space_group_name_H-M   'P 1'
#
loop_
_entity.id
_entity.type
_entity.pdbx_description
1 polymer ?
#
loop_
_entity_poly.entity_id
_entity_poly.type
_entity_poly.pdbx_seq_one_letter_code
_entity_poly.pdbx_strand_id
1 'polypeptide(L)'
;MIDHQDLDLPLNIRDEAFCQILRLMCGLLREPVLTRAAESLGITTPTASRRLARAREWFGDELFIYSAGRMVPTRRMIELEPVCRRMIENLDELFTSPHPFDPHKAEGVIRIVAVDNAFLTLLSPLIVELEVTVPGVKFEIYDRYSNMLESMRDAKIDLAIYSTEGKAVPAGFIEMPLFTSDHVLLVRRNHPLKAIAAHNGGLTFEDTARFKHIGIALAMGATENRFIIGQQCNLADKISCEMPYFVAGACLCSESDLLMRMPRETALKLARYFPVEILRQERGLKLPWRPGLFWYRSSDTPLLTWVRSKITIGAKRIFEEAEELLPFDR
;
A
#
# COMPACT_ATOMS: atom_id res chain seq x y z
N MET A 1 17.89 0.99 -14.24
CA MET A 1 19.13 0.33 -14.73
C MET A 1 20.27 1.09 -14.08
N ILE A 2 20.87 0.52 -13.04
CA ILE A 2 22.10 1.10 -12.45
C ILE A 2 23.20 0.79 -13.44
N ASP A 3 23.81 1.83 -13.98
CA ASP A 3 24.90 1.70 -14.95
C ASP A 3 26.08 0.99 -14.25
N HIS A 4 26.49 -0.15 -14.78
CA HIS A 4 27.56 -0.96 -14.21
C HIS A 4 28.96 -0.27 -14.24
N GLN A 5 29.05 0.92 -14.83
CA GLN A 5 30.31 1.67 -14.91
C GLN A 5 30.61 2.49 -13.64
N ASP A 6 29.63 2.74 -12.75
CA ASP A 6 29.81 3.54 -11.52
C ASP A 6 30.29 2.73 -10.29
N LEU A 7 30.53 1.42 -10.43
CA LEU A 7 31.00 0.54 -9.35
C LEU A 7 32.49 0.21 -9.47
N ASP A 8 33.32 1.14 -9.91
CA ASP A 8 34.79 0.97 -9.82
C ASP A 8 35.25 1.19 -8.36
N LEU A 9 34.81 0.24 -7.51
CA LEU A 9 35.22 0.20 -6.11
C LEU A 9 36.73 0.08 -6.02
N PRO A 10 37.40 0.83 -5.14
CA PRO A 10 38.84 0.68 -4.87
C PRO A 10 39.19 -0.79 -4.64
N LEU A 11 40.34 -1.23 -5.15
CA LEU A 11 40.77 -2.63 -5.08
C LEU A 11 40.73 -3.22 -3.67
N ASN A 12 40.91 -2.40 -2.64
CA ASN A 12 40.86 -2.80 -1.23
C ASN A 12 39.44 -3.17 -0.75
N ILE A 13 38.36 -2.61 -1.33
CA ILE A 13 36.97 -2.96 -0.97
C ILE A 13 36.56 -4.31 -1.59
N ARG A 14 37.26 -4.77 -2.63
CA ARG A 14 37.05 -6.09 -3.24
C ARG A 14 37.64 -7.24 -2.41
N ASP A 15 38.32 -6.92 -1.30
CA ASP A 15 38.91 -7.93 -0.43
C ASP A 15 37.84 -8.56 0.48
N GLU A 16 37.73 -9.87 0.46
CA GLU A 16 36.82 -10.63 1.33
C GLU A 16 37.04 -10.35 2.84
N ALA A 17 38.27 -9.93 3.22
CA ALA A 17 38.61 -9.59 4.59
C ALA A 17 38.25 -8.13 4.98
N PHE A 18 37.75 -7.29 4.06
CA PHE A 18 37.52 -5.85 4.29
C PHE A 18 36.69 -5.58 5.56
N CYS A 19 35.51 -6.17 5.66
CA CYS A 19 34.64 -6.00 6.84
C CYS A 19 35.30 -6.49 8.12
N GLN A 20 36.07 -7.57 8.05
CA GLN A 20 36.77 -8.14 9.20
C GLN A 20 37.96 -7.26 9.65
N ILE A 21 38.59 -6.57 8.72
CA ILE A 21 39.64 -5.59 9.00
C ILE A 21 39.05 -4.37 9.71
N LEU A 22 37.93 -3.83 9.21
CA LEU A 22 37.23 -2.72 9.89
C LEU A 22 36.79 -3.10 11.31
N ARG A 23 36.27 -4.32 11.51
CA ARG A 23 35.91 -4.83 12.85
C ARG A 23 37.13 -4.92 13.76
N LEU A 24 38.29 -5.35 13.26
CA LEU A 24 39.52 -5.40 14.02
C LEU A 24 40.00 -4.01 14.41
N MET A 25 39.98 -3.04 13.50
CA MET A 25 40.35 -1.65 13.77
C MET A 25 39.47 -1.05 14.90
N CYS A 26 38.17 -1.20 14.82
CA CYS A 26 37.24 -0.76 15.86
C CYS A 26 37.40 -1.57 17.16
N GLY A 27 37.72 -2.85 17.07
CA GLY A 27 38.00 -3.70 18.24
C GLY A 27 39.23 -3.25 19.01
N LEU A 28 40.29 -2.87 18.33
CA LEU A 28 41.53 -2.37 18.95
C LEU A 28 41.38 -1.02 19.66
N LEU A 29 40.40 -0.21 19.26
CA LEU A 29 40.06 1.03 19.97
C LEU A 29 39.38 0.75 21.33
N ARG A 30 38.64 -0.34 21.41
CA ARG A 30 37.93 -0.76 22.64
C ARG A 30 38.84 -1.56 23.57
N GLU A 31 39.57 -2.51 22.98
CA GLU A 31 40.49 -3.42 23.66
C GLU A 31 41.88 -3.26 23.04
N PRO A 32 42.74 -2.40 23.60
CA PRO A 32 44.01 -1.99 22.96
C PRO A 32 45.13 -3.04 23.13
N VAL A 33 44.78 -4.32 23.16
CA VAL A 33 45.70 -5.45 23.18
C VAL A 33 45.35 -6.40 22.05
N LEU A 34 46.28 -6.58 21.10
CA LEU A 34 46.02 -7.33 19.86
C LEU A 34 45.51 -8.75 20.12
N THR A 35 46.04 -9.44 21.12
CA THR A 35 45.61 -10.81 21.49
C THR A 35 44.16 -10.81 21.97
N ARG A 36 43.77 -9.91 22.82
CA ARG A 36 42.39 -9.80 23.33
C ARG A 36 41.40 -9.33 22.25
N ALA A 37 41.81 -8.37 21.42
CA ALA A 37 41.01 -7.96 20.27
C ALA A 37 40.79 -9.12 19.27
N ALA A 38 41.80 -9.95 19.05
CA ALA A 38 41.69 -11.16 18.24
C ALA A 38 40.73 -12.19 18.84
N GLU A 39 40.83 -12.46 20.12
CA GLU A 39 39.94 -13.38 20.87
C GLU A 39 38.47 -12.92 20.80
N SER A 40 38.24 -11.63 21.05
CA SER A 40 36.86 -11.06 20.97
C SER A 40 36.22 -11.19 19.57
N LEU A 41 37.02 -11.29 18.52
CA LEU A 41 36.61 -11.45 17.13
C LEU A 41 36.64 -12.92 16.65
N GLY A 42 36.96 -13.87 17.54
CA GLY A 42 37.05 -15.29 17.21
C GLY A 42 38.17 -15.64 16.23
N ILE A 43 39.27 -14.86 16.19
CA ILE A 43 40.40 -15.08 15.28
C ILE A 43 41.71 -15.27 16.04
N THR A 44 42.67 -15.85 15.37
CA THR A 44 44.03 -16.02 15.98
C THR A 44 44.82 -14.72 15.91
N THR A 45 45.74 -14.51 16.91
CA THR A 45 46.63 -13.35 16.94
C THR A 45 47.45 -13.18 15.64
N PRO A 46 48.02 -14.25 15.03
CA PRO A 46 48.67 -14.12 13.72
C PRO A 46 47.76 -13.63 12.59
N THR A 47 46.49 -14.04 12.64
CA THR A 47 45.46 -13.53 11.67
C THR A 47 45.17 -12.07 11.89
N ALA A 48 45.00 -11.62 13.16
CA ALA A 48 44.81 -10.22 13.49
C ALA A 48 46.01 -9.36 13.08
N SER A 49 47.22 -9.85 13.32
CA SER A 49 48.44 -9.15 12.90
C SER A 49 48.54 -8.96 11.39
N ARG A 50 48.21 -9.99 10.59
CA ARG A 50 48.17 -9.90 9.11
C ARG A 50 47.10 -8.91 8.63
N ARG A 51 45.92 -8.93 9.26
CA ARG A 51 44.84 -7.99 8.94
C ARG A 51 45.24 -6.56 9.26
N LEU A 52 45.88 -6.32 10.39
CA LEU A 52 46.36 -5.00 10.75
C LEU A 52 47.48 -4.51 9.80
N ALA A 53 48.40 -5.37 9.41
CA ALA A 53 49.41 -5.04 8.40
C ALA A 53 48.74 -4.62 7.07
N ARG A 54 47.73 -5.35 6.64
CA ARG A 54 46.96 -5.01 5.43
C ARG A 54 46.19 -3.70 5.55
N ALA A 55 45.61 -3.42 6.71
CA ALA A 55 44.99 -2.11 6.98
C ALA A 55 45.99 -0.95 6.85
N ARG A 56 47.20 -1.13 7.38
CA ARG A 56 48.29 -0.14 7.24
C ARG A 56 48.64 0.16 5.79
N GLU A 57 48.72 -0.89 4.98
CA GLU A 57 48.95 -0.74 3.54
C GLU A 57 47.82 0.03 2.85
N TRP A 58 46.55 -0.26 3.16
CA TRP A 58 45.40 0.40 2.56
C TRP A 58 45.29 1.88 2.91
N PHE A 59 45.57 2.23 4.16
CA PHE A 59 45.39 3.60 4.64
C PHE A 59 46.70 4.40 4.61
N GLY A 60 47.82 3.79 4.26
CA GLY A 60 49.13 4.44 4.20
C GLY A 60 49.57 5.03 5.58
N ASP A 61 49.11 4.38 6.68
CA ASP A 61 49.34 4.86 8.03
C ASP A 61 49.52 3.64 8.98
N GLU A 62 50.31 3.80 10.03
CA GLU A 62 50.49 2.75 11.05
C GLU A 62 49.20 2.39 11.79
N LEU A 63 48.22 3.27 11.79
CA LEU A 63 46.91 3.18 12.47
C LEU A 63 47.00 2.97 13.97
N PHE A 64 47.90 2.10 14.42
CA PHE A 64 48.17 1.81 15.82
C PHE A 64 49.67 1.63 16.03
N ILE A 65 50.21 2.30 17.04
CA ILE A 65 51.61 2.21 17.49
C ILE A 65 51.65 1.40 18.78
N TYR A 66 52.51 0.39 18.84
CA TYR A 66 52.69 -0.37 20.07
C TYR A 66 53.54 0.42 21.06
N SER A 67 52.97 0.73 22.24
CA SER A 67 53.64 1.50 23.30
C SER A 67 53.16 1.01 24.65
N ALA A 68 54.06 0.80 25.57
CA ALA A 68 53.79 0.38 26.95
C ALA A 68 52.83 -0.84 27.08
N GLY A 69 52.98 -1.83 26.20
CA GLY A 69 52.16 -3.04 26.22
C GLY A 69 50.79 -2.88 25.55
N ARG A 70 50.50 -1.76 24.90
CA ARG A 70 49.20 -1.44 24.30
C ARG A 70 49.35 -0.91 22.88
N MET A 71 48.30 -1.07 22.10
CA MET A 71 48.10 -0.49 20.77
C MET A 71 47.49 0.92 20.91
N VAL A 72 48.27 1.96 20.69
CA VAL A 72 47.83 3.36 20.78
C VAL A 72 47.43 3.83 19.38
N PRO A 73 46.21 4.35 19.18
CA PRO A 73 45.77 4.78 17.86
C PRO A 73 46.52 6.01 17.39
N THR A 74 46.83 6.08 16.09
CA THR A 74 47.33 7.28 15.42
C THR A 74 46.19 8.30 15.23
N ARG A 75 46.58 9.54 14.93
CA ARG A 75 45.60 10.59 14.59
C ARG A 75 44.71 10.14 13.42
N ARG A 76 45.30 9.50 12.42
CA ARG A 76 44.57 8.97 11.26
C ARG A 76 43.54 7.92 11.66
N MET A 77 43.87 7.02 12.57
CA MET A 77 42.92 6.03 13.10
C MET A 77 41.72 6.68 13.82
N ILE A 78 41.97 7.71 14.61
CA ILE A 78 40.93 8.46 15.31
C ILE A 78 39.98 9.13 14.32
N GLU A 79 40.51 9.72 13.23
CA GLU A 79 39.71 10.32 12.14
C GLU A 79 38.89 9.27 11.38
N LEU A 80 39.39 8.06 11.21
CA LEU A 80 38.70 6.96 10.51
C LEU A 80 37.64 6.27 11.37
N GLU A 81 37.76 6.27 12.70
CA GLU A 81 36.86 5.56 13.61
C GLU A 81 35.37 5.79 13.31
N PRO A 82 34.85 7.04 13.25
CA PRO A 82 33.42 7.27 13.08
C PRO A 82 32.91 6.76 11.72
N VAL A 83 33.76 6.74 10.70
CA VAL A 83 33.41 6.21 9.38
C VAL A 83 33.35 4.67 9.42
N CYS A 84 34.40 4.05 9.97
CA CYS A 84 34.46 2.57 10.12
C CYS A 84 33.29 2.05 10.95
N ARG A 85 32.96 2.73 12.04
CA ARG A 85 31.84 2.34 12.90
C ARG A 85 30.51 2.37 12.17
N ARG A 86 30.18 3.46 11.49
CA ARG A 86 28.94 3.55 10.67
C ARG A 86 28.87 2.49 9.61
N MET A 87 29.98 2.18 8.93
CA MET A 87 30.01 1.09 7.94
C MET A 87 29.68 -0.27 8.55
N ILE A 88 30.22 -0.57 9.74
CA ILE A 88 29.93 -1.81 10.45
C ILE A 88 28.48 -1.84 10.90
N GLU A 89 27.95 -0.75 11.45
CA GLU A 89 26.55 -0.63 11.86
C GLU A 89 25.61 -0.86 10.70
N ASN A 90 25.83 -0.23 9.54
CA ASN A 90 25.05 -0.45 8.33
C ASN A 90 25.12 -1.91 7.83
N LEU A 91 26.29 -2.56 7.93
CA LEU A 91 26.42 -3.97 7.60
C LEU A 91 25.67 -4.87 8.56
N ASP A 92 25.74 -4.56 9.86
CA ASP A 92 25.00 -5.33 10.87
C ASP A 92 23.49 -5.17 10.71
N GLU A 93 23.01 -4.00 10.29
CA GLU A 93 21.60 -3.75 9.95
C GLU A 93 21.10 -4.64 8.79
N LEU A 94 21.94 -4.94 7.80
CA LEU A 94 21.56 -5.84 6.69
C LEU A 94 21.26 -7.28 7.17
N PHE A 95 21.88 -7.72 8.25
CA PHE A 95 21.76 -9.09 8.78
C PHE A 95 20.96 -9.18 10.08
N THR A 96 20.61 -8.04 10.65
CA THR A 96 19.74 -8.02 11.82
C THR A 96 18.30 -8.21 11.37
N SER A 97 17.58 -9.09 12.04
CA SER A 97 16.13 -9.21 11.83
C SER A 97 15.49 -7.83 12.00
N PRO A 98 14.54 -7.45 11.13
CA PRO A 98 13.93 -6.13 11.20
C PRO A 98 13.43 -5.90 12.63
N HIS A 99 13.81 -4.76 13.21
CA HIS A 99 13.23 -4.31 14.47
C HIS A 99 11.71 -4.37 14.38
N PRO A 100 10.99 -4.64 15.48
CA PRO A 100 9.53 -4.57 15.46
C PRO A 100 9.11 -3.26 14.80
N PHE A 101 8.25 -3.37 13.78
CA PHE A 101 7.79 -2.20 13.03
C PHE A 101 7.12 -1.21 13.99
N ASP A 102 7.65 0.01 14.04
CA ASP A 102 7.11 1.11 14.83
C ASP A 102 6.39 2.09 13.88
N PRO A 103 5.06 2.14 13.87
CA PRO A 103 4.30 3.03 13.00
C PRO A 103 4.65 4.51 13.18
N HIS A 104 4.94 4.94 14.41
CA HIS A 104 5.23 6.35 14.71
C HIS A 104 6.56 6.85 14.13
N LYS A 105 7.47 5.92 13.80
CA LYS A 105 8.75 6.21 13.17
C LYS A 105 8.78 5.92 11.68
N ALA A 106 7.67 5.42 11.13
CA ALA A 106 7.59 5.10 9.72
C ALA A 106 7.59 6.37 8.87
N GLU A 107 8.40 6.35 7.81
CA GLU A 107 8.50 7.43 6.83
C GLU A 107 8.36 6.85 5.42
N GLY A 108 7.87 7.67 4.50
CA GLY A 108 7.79 7.30 3.09
C GLY A 108 6.51 7.73 2.40
N VAL A 109 6.30 7.20 1.20
CA VAL A 109 5.13 7.46 0.37
C VAL A 109 4.43 6.14 0.06
N ILE A 110 3.13 6.08 0.28
CA ILE A 110 2.29 4.95 -0.11
C ILE A 110 1.36 5.40 -1.24
N ARG A 111 1.46 4.73 -2.38
CA ARG A 111 0.72 5.02 -3.59
C ARG A 111 -0.38 3.99 -3.78
N ILE A 112 -1.62 4.48 -3.75
CA ILE A 112 -2.81 3.61 -3.80
C ILE A 112 -3.67 3.98 -5.00
N VAL A 113 -4.00 3.00 -5.83
CA VAL A 113 -5.05 3.16 -6.85
C VAL A 113 -6.39 2.77 -6.23
N ALA A 114 -7.34 3.69 -6.31
CA ALA A 114 -8.70 3.46 -5.83
C ALA A 114 -9.67 4.33 -6.62
N VAL A 115 -10.83 3.78 -6.97
CA VAL A 115 -11.95 4.57 -7.50
C VAL A 115 -12.57 5.43 -6.39
N ASP A 116 -13.25 6.50 -6.76
CA ASP A 116 -13.75 7.51 -5.81
C ASP A 116 -14.64 6.95 -4.69
N ASN A 117 -15.45 5.93 -4.97
CA ASN A 117 -16.26 5.27 -3.94
C ASN A 117 -15.42 4.49 -2.92
N ALA A 118 -14.38 3.80 -3.36
CA ALA A 118 -13.46 3.10 -2.46
C ALA A 118 -12.64 4.10 -1.63
N PHE A 119 -12.23 5.21 -2.23
CA PHE A 119 -11.61 6.30 -1.48
C PHE A 119 -12.56 6.85 -0.41
N LEU A 120 -13.77 7.24 -0.79
CA LEU A 120 -14.75 7.82 0.12
C LEU A 120 -15.11 6.90 1.29
N THR A 121 -15.32 5.62 0.99
CA THR A 121 -15.82 4.66 2.00
C THR A 121 -14.70 4.04 2.83
N LEU A 122 -13.59 3.61 2.21
CA LEU A 122 -12.54 2.84 2.86
C LEU A 122 -11.33 3.69 3.24
N LEU A 123 -10.78 4.48 2.30
CA LEU A 123 -9.50 5.15 2.52
C LEU A 123 -9.63 6.46 3.28
N SER A 124 -10.65 7.28 3.01
CA SER A 124 -10.81 8.58 3.67
C SER A 124 -10.89 8.48 5.21
N PRO A 125 -11.74 7.63 5.82
CA PRO A 125 -11.76 7.48 7.27
C PRO A 125 -10.46 6.87 7.81
N LEU A 126 -9.82 5.98 7.07
CA LEU A 126 -8.55 5.39 7.45
C LEU A 126 -7.42 6.42 7.43
N ILE A 127 -7.30 7.24 6.38
CA ILE A 127 -6.25 8.26 6.28
C ILE A 127 -6.34 9.26 7.44
N VAL A 128 -7.56 9.64 7.86
CA VAL A 128 -7.76 10.48 9.06
C VAL A 128 -7.21 9.82 10.33
N GLU A 129 -7.41 8.51 10.50
CA GLU A 129 -6.82 7.75 11.61
C GLU A 129 -5.29 7.65 11.49
N LEU A 130 -4.79 7.45 10.29
CA LEU A 130 -3.37 7.24 10.02
C LEU A 130 -2.54 8.53 10.11
N GLU A 131 -3.13 9.71 9.86
CA GLU A 131 -2.45 11.00 10.01
C GLU A 131 -1.80 11.17 11.39
N VAL A 132 -2.45 10.65 12.44
CA VAL A 132 -1.93 10.69 13.81
C VAL A 132 -0.98 9.53 14.09
N THR A 133 -1.21 8.37 13.50
CA THR A 133 -0.45 7.15 13.84
C THR A 133 0.86 7.04 13.06
N VAL A 134 0.89 7.53 11.82
CA VAL A 134 2.07 7.48 10.92
C VAL A 134 2.35 8.86 10.30
N PRO A 135 2.68 9.88 11.08
CA PRO A 135 2.78 11.27 10.61
C PRO A 135 3.87 11.48 9.55
N GLY A 136 4.87 10.60 9.47
CA GLY A 136 5.94 10.63 8.46
C GLY A 136 5.57 9.99 7.12
N VAL A 137 4.34 9.45 6.99
CA VAL A 137 3.91 8.74 5.77
C VAL A 137 2.96 9.60 4.95
N LYS A 138 3.32 9.83 3.68
CA LYS A 138 2.46 10.49 2.70
C LYS A 138 1.63 9.45 1.93
N PHE A 139 0.33 9.69 1.78
CA PHE A 139 -0.55 8.89 0.92
C PHE A 139 -0.80 9.62 -0.40
N GLU A 140 -0.53 8.94 -1.52
CA GLU A 140 -0.84 9.41 -2.86
C GLU A 140 -1.92 8.51 -3.45
N ILE A 141 -3.07 9.11 -3.80
CA ILE A 141 -4.22 8.38 -4.32
C ILE A 141 -4.36 8.65 -5.82
N TYR A 142 -4.45 7.58 -6.58
CA TYR A 142 -4.58 7.61 -8.02
C TYR A 142 -5.90 6.97 -8.44
N ASP A 143 -6.51 7.50 -9.49
CA ASP A 143 -7.65 6.85 -10.14
C ASP A 143 -7.17 5.63 -10.95
N ARG A 144 -8.10 4.77 -11.30
CA ARG A 144 -7.81 3.56 -12.08
C ARG A 144 -7.44 3.91 -13.53
N TYR A 145 -6.36 3.31 -14.03
CA TYR A 145 -5.88 3.51 -15.39
C TYR A 145 -5.39 2.20 -16.03
N SER A 146 -5.25 2.19 -17.38
CA SER A 146 -4.99 0.98 -18.17
C SER A 146 -3.73 0.22 -17.79
N ASN A 147 -2.63 0.93 -17.47
CA ASN A 147 -1.33 0.33 -17.18
C ASN A 147 -1.07 0.16 -15.67
N MET A 148 -2.13 0.14 -14.85
CA MET A 148 -2.03 0.04 -13.40
C MET A 148 -1.21 -1.19 -12.95
N LEU A 149 -1.46 -2.36 -13.53
CA LEU A 149 -0.76 -3.59 -13.15
C LEU A 149 0.74 -3.55 -13.49
N GLU A 150 1.10 -2.93 -14.61
CA GLU A 150 2.50 -2.71 -14.96
C GLU A 150 3.17 -1.75 -13.98
N SER A 151 2.50 -0.64 -13.66
CA SER A 151 2.98 0.31 -12.67
C SER A 151 3.16 -0.30 -11.27
N MET A 152 2.34 -1.29 -10.90
CA MET A 152 2.51 -2.05 -9.66
C MET A 152 3.72 -3.00 -9.72
N ARG A 153 4.00 -3.64 -10.87
CA ARG A 153 5.22 -4.44 -11.06
C ARG A 153 6.48 -3.60 -10.96
N ASP A 154 6.43 -2.38 -11.48
CA ASP A 154 7.52 -1.39 -11.48
C ASP A 154 7.66 -0.66 -10.12
N ALA A 155 6.91 -1.05 -9.09
CA ALA A 155 6.87 -0.40 -7.78
C ALA A 155 6.54 1.12 -7.83
N LYS A 156 5.81 1.56 -8.88
CA LYS A 156 5.27 2.93 -9.00
C LYS A 156 3.93 3.08 -8.27
N ILE A 157 3.25 1.98 -8.03
CA ILE A 157 2.01 1.84 -7.26
C ILE A 157 2.20 0.70 -6.28
N ASP A 158 1.86 0.93 -5.03
CA ASP A 158 2.05 -0.02 -3.94
C ASP A 158 0.83 -0.91 -3.72
N LEU A 159 -0.37 -0.32 -3.74
CA LEU A 159 -1.64 -0.98 -3.45
C LEU A 159 -2.71 -0.57 -4.47
N ALA A 160 -3.70 -1.44 -4.68
CA ALA A 160 -4.90 -1.09 -5.43
C ALA A 160 -6.15 -1.67 -4.77
N ILE A 161 -7.26 -0.92 -4.80
CA ILE A 161 -8.56 -1.36 -4.30
C ILE A 161 -9.55 -1.35 -5.45
N TYR A 162 -9.99 -2.52 -5.86
CA TYR A 162 -11.00 -2.68 -6.91
C TYR A 162 -11.67 -4.06 -6.81
N SER A 163 -12.68 -4.31 -7.65
CA SER A 163 -13.29 -5.64 -7.79
C SER A 163 -12.82 -6.30 -9.08
N THR A 164 -12.38 -7.54 -9.00
CA THR A 164 -12.05 -8.38 -10.18
C THR A 164 -13.27 -8.96 -10.83
N GLU A 165 -14.43 -8.92 -10.16
CA GLU A 165 -15.69 -9.53 -10.63
C GLU A 165 -15.57 -11.02 -10.95
N GLY A 166 -14.71 -11.72 -10.21
CA GLY A 166 -14.47 -13.14 -10.37
C GLY A 166 -13.47 -13.49 -11.47
N LYS A 167 -12.81 -12.52 -12.08
CA LYS A 167 -11.69 -12.77 -13.01
C LYS A 167 -10.47 -13.24 -12.24
N ALA A 168 -9.67 -14.07 -12.91
CA ALA A 168 -8.44 -14.58 -12.31
C ALA A 168 -7.45 -13.46 -11.96
N VAL A 169 -6.83 -13.56 -10.82
CA VAL A 169 -5.77 -12.64 -10.38
C VAL A 169 -4.52 -12.87 -11.24
N PRO A 170 -3.92 -11.84 -11.83
CA PRO A 170 -2.73 -11.99 -12.66
C PRO A 170 -1.54 -12.56 -11.90
N ALA A 171 -0.68 -13.31 -12.59
CA ALA A 171 0.50 -13.91 -11.97
C ALA A 171 1.40 -12.87 -11.28
N GLY A 172 1.85 -13.19 -10.08
CA GLY A 172 2.67 -12.32 -9.23
C GLY A 172 1.89 -11.34 -8.36
N PHE A 173 0.57 -11.19 -8.58
CA PHE A 173 -0.30 -10.38 -7.73
C PHE A 173 -0.92 -11.22 -6.63
N ILE A 174 -1.20 -10.56 -5.53
CA ILE A 174 -1.98 -11.11 -4.41
C ILE A 174 -3.25 -10.28 -4.30
N GLU A 175 -4.40 -10.97 -4.18
CA GLU A 175 -5.69 -10.38 -3.85
C GLU A 175 -6.10 -10.80 -2.46
N MET A 176 -6.48 -9.84 -1.63
CA MET A 176 -7.15 -10.07 -0.35
C MET A 176 -8.58 -9.57 -0.47
N PRO A 177 -9.59 -10.45 -0.49
CA PRO A 177 -11.00 -10.02 -0.44
C PRO A 177 -11.27 -9.23 0.84
N LEU A 178 -11.95 -8.09 0.73
CA LEU A 178 -12.26 -7.25 1.88
C LEU A 178 -13.62 -7.62 2.50
N PHE A 179 -14.66 -7.68 1.68
CA PHE A 179 -16.01 -8.14 2.08
C PHE A 179 -16.85 -8.50 0.84
N THR A 180 -18.06 -8.98 1.07
CA THR A 180 -19.05 -9.16 0.01
C THR A 180 -20.32 -8.40 0.40
N SER A 181 -20.76 -7.51 -0.48
CA SER A 181 -21.96 -6.70 -0.33
C SER A 181 -22.78 -6.72 -1.62
N ASP A 182 -23.77 -5.86 -1.71
CA ASP A 182 -24.61 -5.71 -2.88
C ASP A 182 -24.69 -4.26 -3.34
N HIS A 183 -25.36 -4.05 -4.46
CA HIS A 183 -25.71 -2.73 -4.95
C HIS A 183 -27.12 -2.37 -4.48
N VAL A 184 -27.37 -1.08 -4.38
CA VAL A 184 -28.66 -0.47 -4.07
C VAL A 184 -28.98 0.58 -5.14
N LEU A 185 -30.23 1.06 -5.17
CA LEU A 185 -30.63 2.19 -5.99
C LEU A 185 -30.54 3.46 -5.17
N LEU A 186 -29.85 4.45 -5.71
CA LEU A 186 -29.84 5.82 -5.21
C LEU A 186 -30.79 6.66 -6.07
N VAL A 187 -31.64 7.45 -5.41
CA VAL A 187 -32.61 8.34 -6.03
C VAL A 187 -32.61 9.68 -5.30
N ARG A 188 -33.06 10.77 -5.94
CA ARG A 188 -33.26 12.03 -5.24
C ARG A 188 -34.30 11.90 -4.13
N ARG A 189 -34.28 12.81 -3.16
CA ARG A 189 -35.34 12.90 -2.15
C ARG A 189 -36.71 13.14 -2.83
N ASN A 190 -37.74 12.43 -2.37
CA ASN A 190 -39.08 12.46 -2.94
C ASN A 190 -39.18 11.99 -4.40
N HIS A 191 -38.34 11.10 -4.82
CA HIS A 191 -38.43 10.48 -6.14
C HIS A 191 -39.73 9.63 -6.27
N PRO A 192 -40.44 9.67 -7.43
CA PRO A 192 -41.70 8.93 -7.63
C PRO A 192 -41.57 7.43 -7.39
N LEU A 193 -40.41 6.85 -7.66
CA LEU A 193 -40.14 5.42 -7.48
C LEU A 193 -40.31 4.96 -6.02
N LYS A 194 -40.14 5.86 -5.05
CA LYS A 194 -40.37 5.56 -3.64
C LYS A 194 -41.82 5.21 -3.33
N ALA A 195 -42.77 5.96 -3.89
CA ALA A 195 -44.20 5.67 -3.72
C ALA A 195 -44.58 4.35 -4.38
N ILE A 196 -44.01 4.05 -5.54
CA ILE A 196 -44.19 2.77 -6.26
C ILE A 196 -43.66 1.61 -5.40
N ALA A 197 -42.44 1.73 -4.88
CA ALA A 197 -41.84 0.72 -4.03
C ALA A 197 -42.66 0.44 -2.77
N ALA A 198 -43.18 1.49 -2.13
CA ALA A 198 -44.03 1.38 -0.94
C ALA A 198 -45.38 0.71 -1.26
N HIS A 199 -46.02 1.06 -2.39
CA HIS A 199 -47.29 0.48 -2.81
C HIS A 199 -47.15 -1.00 -3.17
N ASN A 200 -46.11 -1.38 -3.90
CA ASN A 200 -45.88 -2.72 -4.42
C ASN A 200 -45.16 -3.64 -3.40
N GLY A 201 -44.72 -3.11 -2.26
CA GLY A 201 -43.88 -3.82 -1.29
C GLY A 201 -42.50 -4.18 -1.84
N GLY A 202 -41.99 -3.41 -2.81
CA GLY A 202 -40.68 -3.56 -3.46
C GLY A 202 -40.74 -3.14 -4.92
N LEU A 203 -39.61 -3.14 -5.61
CA LEU A 203 -39.48 -2.73 -7.01
C LEU A 203 -39.44 -3.93 -7.95
N THR A 204 -39.96 -3.73 -9.15
CA THR A 204 -39.79 -4.63 -10.30
C THR A 204 -38.88 -3.97 -11.34
N PHE A 205 -38.41 -4.76 -12.32
CA PHE A 205 -37.65 -4.24 -13.44
C PHE A 205 -38.46 -3.20 -14.24
N GLU A 206 -39.76 -3.43 -14.47
CA GLU A 206 -40.63 -2.51 -15.16
C GLU A 206 -40.74 -1.16 -14.45
N ASP A 207 -40.73 -1.16 -13.13
CA ASP A 207 -40.80 0.08 -12.34
C ASP A 207 -39.55 0.93 -12.58
N THR A 208 -38.36 0.35 -12.54
CA THR A 208 -37.09 1.07 -12.75
C THR A 208 -36.86 1.40 -14.21
N ALA A 209 -37.32 0.58 -15.15
CA ALA A 209 -37.21 0.84 -16.60
C ALA A 209 -38.04 2.04 -17.09
N ARG A 210 -38.93 2.59 -16.29
CA ARG A 210 -39.67 3.84 -16.59
C ARG A 210 -38.79 5.08 -16.53
N PHE A 211 -37.65 4.99 -15.84
CA PHE A 211 -36.73 6.10 -15.62
C PHE A 211 -35.42 5.89 -16.38
N LYS A 212 -34.70 6.97 -16.60
CA LYS A 212 -33.33 6.90 -17.10
C LYS A 212 -32.34 6.68 -15.98
N HIS A 213 -31.16 6.17 -16.33
CA HIS A 213 -30.14 5.79 -15.37
C HIS A 213 -28.84 6.54 -15.59
N ILE A 214 -28.07 6.69 -14.51
CA ILE A 214 -26.66 7.04 -14.52
C ILE A 214 -25.87 5.73 -14.56
N GLY A 215 -25.06 5.54 -15.58
CA GLY A 215 -24.14 4.44 -15.72
C GLY A 215 -22.78 4.76 -15.08
N ILE A 216 -22.24 3.85 -14.29
CA ILE A 216 -20.86 3.95 -13.83
C ILE A 216 -19.97 3.11 -14.74
N ALA A 217 -19.16 3.79 -15.53
CA ALA A 217 -18.21 3.20 -16.46
C ALA A 217 -16.80 3.34 -15.89
N LEU A 218 -16.31 2.32 -15.18
CA LEU A 218 -14.94 2.30 -14.73
C LEU A 218 -14.03 1.99 -15.91
N ALA A 219 -13.11 2.90 -16.23
CA ALA A 219 -12.16 2.73 -17.33
C ALA A 219 -11.30 1.50 -17.08
N MET A 220 -11.56 0.47 -17.85
CA MET A 220 -10.69 -0.70 -17.99
C MET A 220 -10.16 -0.61 -19.41
N GLY A 221 -8.84 -0.65 -19.56
CA GLY A 221 -8.12 -0.47 -20.81
C GLY A 221 -8.87 -0.88 -22.07
N ALA A 222 -8.54 -0.24 -23.18
CA ALA A 222 -9.14 -0.33 -24.51
C ALA A 222 -10.08 -1.53 -24.73
N THR A 223 -11.34 -1.22 -24.97
CA THR A 223 -12.37 -1.99 -25.68
C THR A 223 -13.06 -3.19 -25.05
N GLU A 224 -12.49 -3.92 -24.07
CA GLU A 224 -13.08 -5.22 -23.70
C GLU A 224 -13.70 -5.33 -22.30
N ASN A 225 -13.58 -4.33 -21.44
CA ASN A 225 -14.08 -4.44 -20.06
C ASN A 225 -14.74 -3.14 -19.57
N ARG A 226 -15.70 -2.64 -20.32
CA ARG A 226 -16.63 -1.61 -19.85
C ARG A 226 -17.59 -2.26 -18.86
N PHE A 227 -17.25 -2.24 -17.58
CA PHE A 227 -18.21 -2.60 -16.56
C PHE A 227 -19.17 -1.44 -16.37
N ILE A 228 -20.36 -1.58 -16.92
CA ILE A 228 -21.45 -0.65 -16.72
C ILE A 228 -22.45 -1.36 -15.82
N ILE A 229 -22.64 -0.84 -14.61
CA ILE A 229 -23.64 -1.34 -13.65
C ILE A 229 -25.06 -1.18 -14.23
N GLY A 230 -25.35 -1.25 -15.38
CA GLY A 230 -26.63 -1.19 -16.05
C GLY A 230 -26.74 -2.21 -17.17
N GLN A 231 -25.61 -2.68 -17.72
CA GLN A 231 -25.63 -3.69 -18.79
C GLN A 231 -26.12 -5.06 -18.28
N GLN A 232 -25.84 -5.39 -17.03
CA GLN A 232 -26.33 -6.63 -16.40
C GLN A 232 -27.85 -6.64 -16.24
N CYS A 233 -28.51 -5.50 -16.36
CA CYS A 233 -29.94 -5.34 -16.19
C CYS A 233 -30.68 -5.07 -17.51
N ASN A 234 -30.08 -5.26 -18.69
CA ASN A 234 -30.67 -4.90 -19.98
C ASN A 234 -31.15 -3.44 -20.06
N LEU A 235 -30.50 -2.53 -19.38
CA LEU A 235 -30.85 -1.11 -19.31
C LEU A 235 -29.91 -0.22 -20.15
N ALA A 236 -29.16 -0.78 -21.09
CA ALA A 236 -28.21 -0.02 -21.90
C ALA A 236 -28.90 1.18 -22.61
N ASP A 237 -30.10 0.97 -23.14
CA ASP A 237 -30.88 2.01 -23.81
C ASP A 237 -31.48 3.06 -22.87
N LYS A 238 -31.40 2.82 -21.56
CA LYS A 238 -31.92 3.73 -20.53
C LYS A 238 -30.83 4.58 -19.88
N ILE A 239 -29.56 4.36 -20.20
CA ILE A 239 -28.47 5.16 -19.66
C ILE A 239 -28.48 6.53 -20.32
N SER A 240 -28.68 7.59 -19.53
CA SER A 240 -28.68 8.97 -19.97
C SER A 240 -27.30 9.63 -19.84
N CYS A 241 -26.52 9.20 -18.89
CA CYS A 241 -25.18 9.72 -18.62
C CYS A 241 -24.27 8.59 -18.12
N GLU A 242 -23.06 8.49 -18.66
CA GLU A 242 -22.03 7.58 -18.16
C GLU A 242 -20.87 8.38 -17.59
N MET A 243 -20.36 7.96 -16.45
CA MET A 243 -19.19 8.58 -15.80
C MET A 243 -18.43 7.56 -14.93
N PRO A 244 -17.15 7.79 -14.64
CA PRO A 244 -16.41 6.92 -13.74
C PRO A 244 -16.53 7.27 -12.24
N TYR A 245 -17.34 8.28 -11.89
CA TYR A 245 -17.37 8.90 -10.55
C TYR A 245 -18.71 8.67 -9.85
N PHE A 246 -18.66 8.00 -8.70
CA PHE A 246 -19.86 7.76 -7.88
C PHE A 246 -20.33 9.04 -7.17
N VAL A 247 -19.38 9.84 -6.65
CA VAL A 247 -19.71 11.08 -5.93
C VAL A 247 -20.38 12.09 -6.84
N ALA A 248 -19.82 12.33 -8.03
CA ALA A 248 -20.43 13.21 -9.04
C ALA A 248 -21.77 12.66 -9.54
N GLY A 249 -21.89 11.35 -9.69
CA GLY A 249 -23.15 10.69 -10.05
C GLY A 249 -24.23 10.88 -8.99
N ALA A 250 -23.90 10.82 -7.70
CA ALA A 250 -24.83 11.09 -6.62
C ALA A 250 -25.29 12.57 -6.59
N CYS A 251 -24.41 13.51 -6.92
CA CYS A 251 -24.78 14.91 -7.12
C CYS A 251 -25.83 15.06 -8.23
N LEU A 252 -25.55 14.51 -9.42
CA LEU A 252 -26.49 14.54 -10.54
C LEU A 252 -27.82 13.82 -10.19
N CYS A 253 -27.75 12.69 -9.49
CA CYS A 253 -28.92 11.96 -9.02
C CYS A 253 -29.78 12.81 -8.08
N SER A 254 -29.16 13.60 -7.20
CA SER A 254 -29.90 14.44 -6.23
C SER A 254 -30.73 15.55 -6.87
N GLU A 255 -30.39 15.94 -8.09
CA GLU A 255 -31.01 17.05 -8.85
C GLU A 255 -31.91 16.60 -10.02
N SER A 256 -32.09 15.28 -10.18
CA SER A 256 -32.80 14.72 -11.35
C SER A 256 -33.63 13.49 -10.97
N ASP A 257 -34.46 13.03 -11.93
CA ASP A 257 -35.17 11.74 -11.84
C ASP A 257 -34.34 10.55 -12.35
N LEU A 258 -33.03 10.72 -12.45
CA LEU A 258 -32.13 9.65 -12.84
C LEU A 258 -31.90 8.68 -11.67
N LEU A 259 -31.94 7.39 -11.98
CA LEU A 259 -31.61 6.34 -11.04
C LEU A 259 -30.12 6.01 -11.10
N MET A 260 -29.48 5.76 -9.98
CA MET A 260 -28.10 5.35 -9.93
C MET A 260 -27.96 4.08 -9.10
N ARG A 261 -27.31 3.05 -9.66
CA ARG A 261 -26.92 1.87 -8.89
C ARG A 261 -25.51 2.03 -8.37
N MET A 262 -25.30 1.69 -7.10
CA MET A 262 -23.99 1.75 -6.46
C MET A 262 -23.90 0.79 -5.30
N PRO A 263 -22.67 0.49 -4.82
CA PRO A 263 -22.47 -0.27 -3.60
C PRO A 263 -23.23 0.33 -2.42
N ARG A 264 -23.83 -0.51 -1.60
CA ARG A 264 -24.63 -0.15 -0.42
C ARG A 264 -23.87 0.77 0.54
N GLU A 265 -22.62 0.45 0.84
CA GLU A 265 -21.77 1.22 1.75
C GLU A 265 -21.50 2.65 1.21
N THR A 266 -21.32 2.74 -0.10
CA THR A 266 -21.16 4.03 -0.80
C THR A 266 -22.45 4.85 -0.71
N ALA A 267 -23.59 4.24 -0.99
CA ALA A 267 -24.89 4.92 -0.92
C ALA A 267 -25.19 5.45 0.48
N LEU A 268 -24.96 4.64 1.52
CA LEU A 268 -25.11 5.05 2.92
C LEU A 268 -24.22 6.24 3.29
N LYS A 269 -22.99 6.25 2.79
CA LYS A 269 -22.07 7.37 3.02
C LYS A 269 -22.53 8.63 2.30
N LEU A 270 -22.92 8.52 1.01
CA LEU A 270 -23.35 9.66 0.18
C LEU A 270 -24.67 10.27 0.64
N ALA A 271 -25.60 9.48 1.17
CA ALA A 271 -26.85 9.97 1.73
C ALA A 271 -26.66 10.91 2.94
N ARG A 272 -25.46 10.95 3.55
CA ARG A 272 -25.13 11.93 4.59
C ARG A 272 -24.78 13.31 4.04
N TYR A 273 -24.37 13.39 2.76
CA TYR A 273 -23.90 14.63 2.13
C TYR A 273 -24.86 15.18 1.07
N PHE A 274 -25.64 14.32 0.41
CA PHE A 274 -26.55 14.68 -0.66
C PHE A 274 -28.02 14.42 -0.25
N PRO A 275 -28.97 15.20 -0.78
CA PRO A 275 -30.41 14.99 -0.54
C PRO A 275 -30.96 13.83 -1.39
N VAL A 276 -30.44 12.62 -1.13
CA VAL A 276 -30.80 11.37 -1.82
C VAL A 276 -31.44 10.39 -0.84
N GLU A 277 -32.10 9.39 -1.41
CA GLU A 277 -32.70 8.27 -0.69
C GLU A 277 -32.20 6.96 -1.30
N ILE A 278 -32.12 5.93 -0.46
CA ILE A 278 -31.68 4.61 -0.85
C ILE A 278 -32.88 3.68 -0.95
N LEU A 279 -33.05 3.05 -2.09
CA LEU A 279 -34.06 2.02 -2.33
C LEU A 279 -33.35 0.69 -2.54
N ARG A 280 -33.99 -0.40 -2.11
CA ARG A 280 -33.54 -1.75 -2.46
C ARG A 280 -33.67 -1.96 -3.97
N GLN A 281 -32.86 -2.85 -4.50
CA GLN A 281 -32.94 -3.23 -5.91
C GLN A 281 -34.25 -3.97 -6.21
N GLU A 282 -34.51 -4.19 -7.46
CA GLU A 282 -35.63 -4.98 -7.96
C GLU A 282 -35.58 -6.40 -7.38
N ARG A 283 -36.76 -6.94 -7.12
CA ARG A 283 -36.88 -8.31 -6.60
C ARG A 283 -36.21 -9.32 -7.53
N GLY A 284 -35.38 -10.19 -6.94
CA GLY A 284 -34.65 -11.20 -7.69
C GLY A 284 -33.37 -10.74 -8.38
N LEU A 285 -33.08 -9.43 -8.45
CA LEU A 285 -31.83 -8.93 -8.96
C LEU A 285 -30.76 -8.96 -7.87
N LYS A 286 -29.70 -9.72 -8.13
CA LYS A 286 -28.52 -9.78 -7.24
C LYS A 286 -27.31 -9.23 -8.00
N LEU A 287 -26.78 -8.12 -7.52
CA LEU A 287 -25.55 -7.51 -8.04
C LEU A 287 -24.50 -7.47 -6.94
N PRO A 288 -23.80 -8.57 -6.68
CA PRO A 288 -22.82 -8.63 -5.62
C PRO A 288 -21.66 -7.68 -5.92
N TRP A 289 -21.17 -7.00 -4.89
CA TRP A 289 -19.96 -6.22 -4.92
C TRP A 289 -18.91 -6.83 -4.01
N ARG A 290 -17.73 -7.09 -4.56
CA ARG A 290 -16.64 -7.78 -3.88
C ARG A 290 -15.35 -6.98 -4.05
N PRO A 291 -15.12 -5.94 -3.24
CA PRO A 291 -13.86 -5.22 -3.29
C PRO A 291 -12.73 -6.09 -2.77
N GLY A 292 -11.60 -6.05 -3.47
CA GLY A 292 -10.35 -6.68 -3.07
C GLY A 292 -9.24 -5.65 -2.91
N LEU A 293 -8.32 -5.93 -2.03
CA LEU A 293 -7.06 -5.23 -1.88
C LEU A 293 -5.99 -6.01 -2.63
N PHE A 294 -5.27 -5.33 -3.54
CA PHE A 294 -4.28 -5.92 -4.42
C PHE A 294 -2.91 -5.34 -4.18
N TRP A 295 -1.89 -6.17 -4.31
CA TRP A 295 -0.49 -5.74 -4.34
C TRP A 295 0.36 -6.72 -5.15
N TYR A 296 1.53 -6.27 -5.59
CA TYR A 296 2.50 -7.14 -6.23
C TYR A 296 3.40 -7.80 -5.18
N ARG A 297 3.65 -9.11 -5.30
CA ARG A 297 4.31 -9.93 -4.26
C ARG A 297 5.68 -9.40 -3.83
N SER A 298 6.49 -8.85 -4.76
CA SER A 298 7.82 -8.33 -4.45
C SER A 298 7.85 -6.96 -3.79
N SER A 299 6.70 -6.27 -3.66
CA SER A 299 6.60 -4.94 -3.05
C SER A 299 6.36 -4.99 -1.55
N ASP A 300 6.62 -6.12 -0.89
CA ASP A 300 6.28 -6.32 0.52
C ASP A 300 7.28 -5.60 1.44
N THR A 301 6.80 -4.68 2.26
CA THR A 301 7.54 -3.98 3.30
C THR A 301 6.78 -4.03 4.62
N PRO A 302 7.44 -3.87 5.79
CA PRO A 302 6.75 -3.82 7.08
C PRO A 302 5.65 -2.75 7.13
N LEU A 303 5.90 -1.56 6.56
CA LEU A 303 4.93 -0.47 6.46
C LEU A 303 3.72 -0.88 5.62
N LEU A 304 3.93 -1.44 4.43
CA LEU A 304 2.83 -1.88 3.55
C LEU A 304 2.02 -3.02 4.18
N THR A 305 2.68 -3.97 4.85
CA THR A 305 2.00 -5.04 5.59
C THR A 305 1.11 -4.48 6.69
N TRP A 306 1.62 -3.51 7.45
CA TRP A 306 0.85 -2.85 8.50
C TRP A 306 -0.32 -2.05 7.93
N VAL A 307 -0.13 -1.25 6.87
CA VAL A 307 -1.22 -0.49 6.22
C VAL A 307 -2.28 -1.42 5.64
N ARG A 308 -1.91 -2.55 5.01
CA ARG A 308 -2.87 -3.56 4.55
C ARG A 308 -3.74 -4.10 5.69
N SER A 309 -3.14 -4.36 6.85
CA SER A 309 -3.90 -4.79 8.03
C SER A 309 -4.92 -3.74 8.47
N LYS A 310 -4.55 -2.46 8.45
CA LYS A 310 -5.45 -1.35 8.79
C LYS A 310 -6.59 -1.19 7.78
N ILE A 311 -6.31 -1.31 6.48
CA ILE A 311 -7.34 -1.32 5.42
C ILE A 311 -8.33 -2.46 5.66
N THR A 312 -7.86 -3.66 5.97
CA THR A 312 -8.71 -4.83 6.21
C THR A 312 -9.61 -4.64 7.42
N ILE A 313 -9.06 -4.13 8.52
CA ILE A 313 -9.84 -3.84 9.75
C ILE A 313 -10.89 -2.77 9.47
N GLY A 314 -10.50 -1.68 8.78
CA GLY A 314 -11.41 -0.60 8.39
C GLY A 314 -12.54 -1.09 7.48
N ALA A 315 -12.23 -1.94 6.50
CA ALA A 315 -13.21 -2.53 5.60
C ALA A 315 -14.25 -3.38 6.34
N LYS A 316 -13.81 -4.19 7.30
CA LYS A 316 -14.70 -5.00 8.14
C LYS A 316 -15.66 -4.11 8.94
N ARG A 317 -15.15 -3.07 9.59
CA ARG A 317 -15.97 -2.12 10.35
C ARG A 317 -17.04 -1.45 9.47
N ILE A 318 -16.67 -0.98 8.29
CA ILE A 318 -17.59 -0.34 7.35
C ILE A 318 -18.69 -1.29 6.88
N PHE A 319 -18.35 -2.53 6.62
CA PHE A 319 -19.32 -3.55 6.26
C PHE A 319 -20.30 -3.84 7.40
N GLU A 320 -19.81 -4.00 8.65
CA GLU A 320 -20.63 -4.23 9.84
C GLU A 320 -21.59 -3.05 10.11
N GLU A 321 -21.09 -1.79 10.02
CA GLU A 321 -21.93 -0.59 10.15
C GLU A 321 -23.02 -0.52 9.06
N ALA A 322 -22.70 -0.89 7.83
CA ALA A 322 -23.67 -0.93 6.73
C ALA A 322 -24.72 -2.03 6.92
N GLU A 323 -24.31 -3.18 7.45
CA GLU A 323 -25.23 -4.30 7.75
C GLU A 323 -26.23 -3.94 8.84
N GLU A 324 -25.81 -3.15 9.84
CA GLU A 324 -26.72 -2.65 10.89
C GLU A 324 -27.74 -1.63 10.35
N LEU A 325 -27.31 -0.72 9.45
CA LEU A 325 -28.16 0.35 8.92
C LEU A 325 -29.09 -0.14 7.80
N LEU A 326 -28.62 -1.01 6.96
CA LEU A 326 -29.37 -1.56 5.82
C LEU A 326 -28.96 -3.03 5.63
N PRO A 327 -29.59 -3.96 6.34
CA PRO A 327 -29.24 -5.37 6.27
C PRO A 327 -29.26 -5.92 4.85
N PHE A 328 -28.29 -6.79 4.56
CA PHE A 328 -28.19 -7.50 3.29
C PHE A 328 -29.28 -8.57 3.15
N ASP A 329 -30.00 -8.59 2.03
CA ASP A 329 -30.93 -9.67 1.73
C ASP A 329 -30.12 -10.91 1.27
N ARG A 330 -29.88 -11.85 2.18
CA ARG A 330 -29.12 -13.11 1.94
C ARG A 330 -29.83 -14.07 1.01
#